data_9c1ea00d3a62ad3c4e1d2312e5d79ec2
#
_entry.id   9c1ea00d3a62ad3c4e1d2312e5d79ec2
#
_cell.length_a   1.000
_cell.length_b   1.000
_cell.length_c   1.000
_cell.angle_alpha   90.00
_cell.angle_beta   90.00
_cell.angle_gamma   90.00
#
_symmetry.space_group_name_H-M   'P 1'
#
loop_
_entity.id
_entity.type
_entity.pdbx_description
1 polymer ?
#
loop_
_entity_poly.entity_id
_entity_poly.type
_entity_poly.pdbx_seq_one_letter_code
_entity_poly.pdbx_strand_id
1 'polypeptide(L)'
;MAPLSPADLLPYDPFDGMRFGPTTCFLSGQPVRPDETVPVFAEWLQARYQLAERPMQLLDQRTVALGDLRMPASPAARQRISELESRVEAAAAQGPTALRALGDDTLFLWMGKMFYGIFITELLNEFEPLIKPKYPLAENAALVRRFQAFYQLLQGLRVPTEYADSVPGSVFVLEADPTEDVTPFEYDDDLNTLVFSIKLDKTVLVACLVDIGLVGQAMRKVYADAQRPLHPVQIAEFKARVYYAAHLLHVVPDVYPRHPRPGDTKIVFDALIDDVTGAIFNPWENSAYTQALAEMWQRWNITLADVVAKPAEPMTLLYDEAGAPRQLAHWPATE
;
A
#
# COMPACT_ATOMS: atom_id res chain seq x y z
N MET A 1 7.49 -23.88 18.63
CA MET A 1 6.75 -22.72 19.16
C MET A 1 5.82 -23.20 20.26
N ALA A 2 5.72 -22.46 21.38
CA ALA A 2 4.68 -22.72 22.37
C ALA A 2 3.30 -22.50 21.74
N PRO A 3 2.25 -23.23 22.17
CA PRO A 3 0.89 -22.98 21.67
C PRO A 3 0.45 -21.55 22.05
N LEU A 4 -0.19 -20.88 21.11
CA LEU A 4 -0.76 -19.55 21.34
C LEU A 4 -1.91 -19.64 22.35
N SER A 5 -1.95 -18.71 23.29
CA SER A 5 -3.11 -18.56 24.18
C SER A 5 -4.18 -17.70 23.51
N PRO A 6 -5.46 -17.77 23.93
CA PRO A 6 -6.48 -16.85 23.43
C PRO A 6 -6.10 -15.37 23.59
N ALA A 7 -5.37 -15.02 24.64
CA ALA A 7 -4.89 -13.65 24.85
C ALA A 7 -3.86 -13.21 23.81
N ASP A 8 -3.04 -14.13 23.28
CA ASP A 8 -2.08 -13.84 22.21
C ASP A 8 -2.77 -13.55 20.88
N LEU A 9 -4.02 -14.00 20.71
CA LEU A 9 -4.83 -13.80 19.49
C LEU A 9 -5.70 -12.53 19.55
N LEU A 10 -5.74 -11.81 20.68
CA LEU A 10 -6.40 -10.51 20.72
C LEU A 10 -5.53 -9.49 19.99
N PRO A 11 -6.10 -8.75 19.02
CA PRO A 11 -5.37 -7.68 18.35
C PRO A 11 -4.95 -6.59 19.36
N TYR A 12 -3.74 -6.08 19.17
CA TYR A 12 -3.33 -4.85 19.83
C TYR A 12 -3.85 -3.66 19.04
N ASP A 13 -4.36 -2.64 19.72
CA ASP A 13 -4.83 -1.41 19.10
C ASP A 13 -4.10 -0.20 19.71
N PRO A 14 -3.11 0.38 19.00
CA PRO A 14 -2.40 1.57 19.46
C PRO A 14 -3.23 2.85 19.32
N PHE A 15 -4.28 2.85 18.49
CA PHE A 15 -5.15 4.01 18.29
C PHE A 15 -6.10 4.22 19.48
N ASP A 16 -6.37 3.17 20.26
CA ASP A 16 -7.08 3.31 21.53
C ASP A 16 -6.19 4.06 22.54
N GLY A 17 -6.50 5.35 22.74
CA GLY A 17 -5.72 6.26 23.59
C GLY A 17 -4.39 6.70 22.98
N MET A 18 -4.20 6.57 21.65
CA MET A 18 -3.02 7.02 20.90
C MET A 18 -1.70 6.55 21.53
N ARG A 19 -1.57 5.23 21.75
CA ARG A 19 -0.44 4.61 22.46
C ARG A 19 0.72 4.30 21.52
N PHE A 20 1.30 5.34 20.97
CA PHE A 20 2.51 5.24 20.15
C PHE A 20 3.73 5.70 20.94
N GLY A 21 4.89 5.13 20.65
CA GLY A 21 6.13 5.58 21.30
C GLY A 21 7.36 4.76 20.87
N PRO A 22 8.54 5.33 21.01
CA PRO A 22 9.80 4.72 20.55
C PRO A 22 10.22 3.48 21.35
N THR A 23 9.60 3.22 22.49
CA THR A 23 9.86 2.07 23.37
C THR A 23 8.68 1.12 23.49
N THR A 24 7.72 1.21 22.57
CA THR A 24 6.53 0.35 22.54
C THR A 24 6.47 -0.39 21.20
N CYS A 25 6.49 -1.73 21.26
CA CYS A 25 6.40 -2.56 20.04
C CYS A 25 5.15 -2.21 19.24
N PHE A 26 5.34 -1.83 17.98
CA PHE A 26 4.24 -1.37 17.13
C PHE A 26 3.17 -2.44 16.85
N LEU A 27 3.48 -3.75 17.00
CA LEU A 27 2.53 -4.84 16.74
C LEU A 27 1.87 -5.42 18.01
N SER A 28 2.48 -5.26 19.18
CA SER A 28 2.02 -5.95 20.39
C SER A 28 1.83 -5.04 21.61
N GLY A 29 2.24 -3.77 21.54
CA GLY A 29 2.21 -2.86 22.69
C GLY A 29 3.19 -3.21 23.81
N GLN A 30 4.00 -4.25 23.65
CA GLN A 30 4.98 -4.63 24.65
C GLN A 30 6.12 -3.62 24.75
N PRO A 31 6.66 -3.34 25.95
CA PRO A 31 7.84 -2.53 26.10
C PRO A 31 9.04 -3.14 25.34
N VAL A 32 9.79 -2.31 24.64
CA VAL A 32 11.03 -2.68 23.95
C VAL A 32 12.13 -1.67 24.25
N ARG A 33 13.38 -2.08 24.05
CA ARG A 33 14.51 -1.17 24.17
C ARG A 33 14.56 -0.24 22.93
N PRO A 34 15.17 0.95 23.05
CA PRO A 34 15.28 1.88 21.92
C PRO A 34 16.01 1.33 20.67
N ASP A 35 16.92 0.35 20.88
CA ASP A 35 17.66 -0.34 19.81
C ASP A 35 16.87 -1.51 19.18
N GLU A 36 15.77 -1.91 19.78
CA GLU A 36 14.91 -3.00 19.29
C GLU A 36 13.92 -2.49 18.26
N THR A 37 14.40 -2.36 17.02
CA THR A 37 13.63 -1.79 15.92
C THR A 37 13.71 -2.66 14.67
N VAL A 38 12.80 -2.42 13.72
CA VAL A 38 12.85 -2.92 12.34
C VAL A 38 12.85 -1.74 11.37
N PRO A 39 13.57 -1.82 10.25
CA PRO A 39 13.52 -0.78 9.23
C PRO A 39 12.15 -0.77 8.53
N VAL A 40 11.67 0.41 8.16
CA VAL A 40 10.47 0.57 7.34
C VAL A 40 10.71 -0.04 5.96
N PHE A 41 11.77 0.37 5.29
CA PHE A 41 12.26 -0.29 4.08
C PHE A 41 13.30 -1.34 4.48
N ALA A 42 13.06 -2.60 4.08
CA ALA A 42 13.91 -3.72 4.45
C ALA A 42 15.39 -3.49 4.13
N GLU A 43 16.29 -4.08 4.90
CA GLU A 43 17.74 -3.91 4.71
C GLU A 43 18.20 -4.33 3.31
N TRP A 44 17.59 -5.40 2.75
CA TRP A 44 17.88 -5.83 1.40
C TRP A 44 17.46 -4.81 0.32
N LEU A 45 16.32 -4.09 0.53
CA LEU A 45 15.91 -2.98 -0.34
C LEU A 45 16.90 -1.84 -0.25
N GLN A 46 17.30 -1.47 0.97
CA GLN A 46 18.27 -0.39 1.19
C GLN A 46 19.61 -0.71 0.52
N ALA A 47 20.09 -1.94 0.68
CA ALA A 47 21.34 -2.38 0.07
C ALA A 47 21.27 -2.44 -1.47
N ARG A 48 20.19 -3.03 -2.02
CA ARG A 48 20.04 -3.25 -3.47
C ARG A 48 19.84 -1.95 -4.23
N TYR A 49 19.08 -1.01 -3.67
CA TYR A 49 18.67 0.22 -4.36
C TYR A 49 19.33 1.48 -3.76
N GLN A 50 20.29 1.32 -2.87
CA GLN A 50 21.05 2.42 -2.23
C GLN A 50 20.12 3.46 -1.56
N LEU A 51 19.15 2.97 -0.79
CA LEU A 51 18.11 3.82 -0.20
C LEU A 51 18.54 4.47 1.11
N ALA A 52 19.61 4.02 1.77
CA ALA A 52 19.98 4.46 3.11
C ALA A 52 20.06 6.00 3.23
N GLU A 53 20.69 6.66 2.27
CA GLU A 53 20.86 8.12 2.22
C GLU A 53 19.79 8.83 1.38
N ARG A 54 18.85 8.11 0.79
CA ARG A 54 17.82 8.71 -0.07
C ARG A 54 16.86 9.56 0.76
N PRO A 55 16.71 10.85 0.43
CA PRO A 55 15.86 11.74 1.20
C PRO A 55 14.38 11.45 0.96
N MET A 56 13.59 11.55 2.02
CA MET A 56 12.14 11.61 2.03
C MET A 56 11.71 12.89 2.74
N GLN A 57 10.82 13.66 2.11
CA GLN A 57 10.24 14.85 2.73
C GLN A 57 8.99 14.45 3.52
N LEU A 58 8.95 14.82 4.79
CA LEU A 58 7.81 14.63 5.67
C LEU A 58 6.76 15.76 5.48
N LEU A 59 5.54 15.53 5.96
CA LEU A 59 4.44 16.50 5.88
C LEU A 59 4.77 17.83 6.61
N ASP A 60 5.60 17.79 7.63
CA ASP A 60 6.11 18.96 8.36
C ASP A 60 7.30 19.66 7.66
N GLN A 61 7.61 19.29 6.42
CA GLN A 61 8.69 19.79 5.58
C GLN A 61 10.11 19.38 6.01
N ARG A 62 10.27 18.60 7.07
CA ARG A 62 11.58 18.02 7.39
C ARG A 62 11.96 16.96 6.36
N THR A 63 13.25 16.81 6.16
CA THR A 63 13.80 15.74 5.32
C THR A 63 14.48 14.72 6.22
N VAL A 64 14.14 13.44 6.02
CA VAL A 64 14.75 12.30 6.69
C VAL A 64 15.33 11.36 5.65
N ALA A 65 16.33 10.57 6.03
CA ALA A 65 16.81 9.52 5.14
C ALA A 65 15.92 8.27 5.25
N LEU A 66 15.65 7.57 4.14
CA LEU A 66 14.83 6.35 4.16
C LEU A 66 15.43 5.28 5.08
N GLY A 67 16.76 5.23 5.23
CA GLY A 67 17.44 4.32 6.13
C GLY A 67 17.19 4.57 7.62
N ASP A 68 16.84 5.82 7.99
CA ASP A 68 16.55 6.21 9.36
C ASP A 68 15.12 5.86 9.79
N LEU A 69 14.25 5.52 8.84
CA LEU A 69 12.87 5.15 9.13
C LEU A 69 12.81 3.77 9.80
N ARG A 70 12.51 3.75 11.09
CA ARG A 70 12.49 2.52 11.88
C ARG A 70 11.27 2.49 12.81
N MET A 71 10.76 1.28 13.05
CA MET A 71 9.65 1.04 13.97
C MET A 71 10.11 0.18 15.15
N PRO A 72 9.71 0.52 16.40
CA PRO A 72 10.03 -0.29 17.57
C PRO A 72 9.34 -1.65 17.50
N ALA A 73 10.11 -2.74 17.64
CA ALA A 73 9.59 -4.07 17.42
C ALA A 73 10.20 -5.07 18.43
N SER A 74 9.35 -5.87 19.08
CA SER A 74 9.78 -6.95 19.97
C SER A 74 10.59 -8.01 19.20
N PRO A 75 11.40 -8.82 19.89
CA PRO A 75 12.17 -9.90 19.23
C PRO A 75 11.31 -10.84 18.39
N ALA A 76 10.11 -11.19 18.88
CA ALA A 76 9.17 -12.04 18.14
C ALA A 76 8.65 -11.36 16.87
N ALA A 77 8.31 -10.07 16.94
CA ALA A 77 7.88 -9.30 15.78
C ALA A 77 9.01 -9.16 14.75
N ARG A 78 10.23 -8.89 15.21
CA ARG A 78 11.41 -8.81 14.34
C ARG A 78 11.67 -10.11 13.59
N GLN A 79 11.58 -11.25 14.27
CA GLN A 79 11.76 -12.55 13.64
C GLN A 79 10.73 -12.79 12.53
N ARG A 80 9.44 -12.56 12.78
CA ARG A 80 8.39 -12.79 11.79
C ARG A 80 8.49 -11.85 10.60
N ILE A 81 8.84 -10.59 10.85
CA ILE A 81 9.09 -9.61 9.79
C ILE A 81 10.30 -10.05 8.95
N SER A 82 11.38 -10.50 9.57
CA SER A 82 12.56 -11.01 8.85
C SER A 82 12.23 -12.23 7.97
N GLU A 83 11.38 -13.14 8.46
CA GLU A 83 10.90 -14.29 7.68
C GLU A 83 10.05 -13.85 6.47
N LEU A 84 9.18 -12.85 6.64
CA LEU A 84 8.40 -12.25 5.56
C LEU A 84 9.30 -11.57 4.53
N GLU A 85 10.24 -10.74 4.98
CA GLU A 85 11.18 -10.03 4.12
C GLU A 85 12.04 -10.99 3.30
N SER A 86 12.56 -12.06 3.90
CA SER A 86 13.37 -13.06 3.20
C SER A 86 12.58 -13.79 2.08
N ARG A 87 11.28 -14.06 2.32
CA ARG A 87 10.41 -14.66 1.31
C ARG A 87 10.16 -13.70 0.14
N VAL A 88 9.90 -12.43 0.44
CA VAL A 88 9.66 -11.42 -0.60
C VAL A 88 10.95 -11.11 -1.37
N GLU A 89 12.09 -11.01 -0.70
CA GLU A 89 13.41 -10.84 -1.34
C GLU A 89 13.70 -11.95 -2.35
N ALA A 90 13.53 -13.22 -1.92
CA ALA A 90 13.74 -14.39 -2.78
C ALA A 90 12.81 -14.39 -4.00
N ALA A 91 11.55 -13.98 -3.84
CA ALA A 91 10.59 -13.88 -4.94
C ALA A 91 10.89 -12.68 -5.86
N ALA A 92 11.26 -11.52 -5.30
CA ALA A 92 11.64 -10.33 -6.07
C ALA A 92 12.85 -10.56 -6.96
N ALA A 93 13.83 -11.37 -6.51
CA ALA A 93 14.96 -11.77 -7.31
C ALA A 93 14.58 -12.61 -8.54
N GLN A 94 13.42 -13.29 -8.51
CA GLN A 94 12.91 -14.11 -9.61
C GLN A 94 11.91 -13.35 -10.51
N GLY A 95 11.42 -12.20 -10.06
CA GLY A 95 10.57 -11.29 -10.83
C GLY A 95 9.06 -11.43 -10.55
N PRO A 96 8.21 -10.80 -11.40
CA PRO A 96 6.80 -10.58 -11.11
C PRO A 96 5.98 -11.87 -10.92
N THR A 97 6.29 -12.93 -11.65
CA THR A 97 5.59 -14.21 -11.53
C THR A 97 5.81 -14.85 -10.15
N ALA A 98 7.04 -14.81 -9.63
CA ALA A 98 7.34 -15.36 -8.31
C ALA A 98 6.72 -14.49 -7.20
N LEU A 99 6.68 -13.17 -7.35
CA LEU A 99 5.98 -12.30 -6.43
C LEU A 99 4.48 -12.59 -6.39
N ARG A 100 3.82 -12.75 -7.54
CA ARG A 100 2.39 -13.16 -7.57
C ARG A 100 2.16 -14.49 -6.85
N ALA A 101 3.09 -15.44 -6.98
CA ALA A 101 2.99 -16.75 -6.34
C ALA A 101 3.06 -16.72 -4.81
N LEU A 102 3.51 -15.61 -4.19
CA LEU A 102 3.45 -15.43 -2.72
C LEU A 102 2.03 -15.27 -2.19
N GLY A 103 1.08 -14.85 -3.04
CA GLY A 103 -0.30 -14.56 -2.70
C GLY A 103 -0.50 -13.15 -2.15
N ASP A 104 -1.73 -12.66 -2.30
CA ASP A 104 -2.10 -11.28 -1.98
C ASP A 104 -1.92 -10.96 -0.50
N ASP A 105 -2.24 -11.89 0.41
CA ASP A 105 -2.07 -11.70 1.86
C ASP A 105 -0.62 -11.44 2.26
N THR A 106 0.32 -12.17 1.65
CA THR A 106 1.76 -11.99 1.92
C THR A 106 2.25 -10.63 1.42
N LEU A 107 1.85 -10.26 0.20
CA LEU A 107 2.22 -8.98 -0.40
C LEU A 107 1.54 -7.82 0.30
N PHE A 108 0.28 -7.98 0.71
CA PHE A 108 -0.44 -7.01 1.53
C PHE A 108 0.31 -6.71 2.84
N LEU A 109 0.69 -7.73 3.59
CA LEU A 109 1.41 -7.57 4.86
C LEU A 109 2.77 -6.90 4.65
N TRP A 110 3.48 -7.25 3.60
CA TRP A 110 4.77 -6.68 3.29
C TRP A 110 4.68 -5.19 2.88
N MET A 111 3.80 -4.86 1.95
CA MET A 111 3.57 -3.48 1.51
C MET A 111 2.95 -2.65 2.64
N GLY A 112 2.00 -3.23 3.35
CA GLY A 112 1.34 -2.59 4.48
C GLY A 112 2.29 -2.26 5.63
N LYS A 113 3.30 -3.10 5.89
CA LYS A 113 4.35 -2.79 6.89
C LYS A 113 5.10 -1.51 6.52
N MET A 114 5.48 -1.34 5.25
CA MET A 114 6.18 -0.13 4.79
C MET A 114 5.29 1.10 4.89
N PHE A 115 4.08 1.02 4.36
CA PHE A 115 3.12 2.12 4.40
C PHE A 115 2.81 2.56 5.84
N TYR A 116 2.58 1.58 6.75
CA TYR A 116 2.36 1.87 8.16
C TYR A 116 3.57 2.54 8.81
N GLY A 117 4.78 2.12 8.46
CA GLY A 117 6.00 2.72 8.98
C GLY A 117 6.19 4.17 8.54
N ILE A 118 5.85 4.51 7.31
CA ILE A 118 5.82 5.89 6.82
C ILE A 118 4.81 6.71 7.63
N PHE A 119 3.56 6.22 7.74
CA PHE A 119 2.51 6.89 8.50
C PHE A 119 2.88 7.12 9.97
N ILE A 120 3.43 6.11 10.66
CA ILE A 120 3.83 6.25 12.06
C ILE A 120 4.95 7.27 12.21
N THR A 121 5.88 7.35 11.27
CA THR A 121 6.91 8.38 11.28
C THR A 121 6.29 9.78 11.20
N GLU A 122 5.33 9.97 10.30
CA GLU A 122 4.59 11.23 10.20
C GLU A 122 3.81 11.55 11.48
N LEU A 123 3.09 10.57 12.02
CA LEU A 123 2.28 10.74 13.23
C LEU A 123 3.14 11.07 14.47
N LEU A 124 4.26 10.38 14.68
CA LEU A 124 5.16 10.64 15.80
C LEU A 124 5.78 12.03 15.70
N ASN A 125 6.04 12.52 14.48
CA ASN A 125 6.52 13.86 14.24
C ASN A 125 5.49 14.95 14.58
N GLU A 126 4.20 14.65 14.49
CA GLU A 126 3.14 15.60 14.90
C GLU A 126 3.07 15.81 16.41
N PHE A 127 3.50 14.85 17.22
CA PHE A 127 3.53 15.00 18.69
C PHE A 127 4.68 15.88 19.19
N GLU A 128 5.78 16.00 18.41
CA GLU A 128 6.93 16.87 18.70
C GLU A 128 7.28 17.79 17.50
N PRO A 129 6.34 18.54 16.93
CA PRO A 129 6.56 19.23 15.69
C PRO A 129 7.43 20.48 15.88
N LEU A 130 8.44 20.64 15.02
CA LEU A 130 9.14 21.93 14.84
C LEU A 130 8.21 22.97 14.20
N ILE A 131 7.31 22.52 13.31
CA ILE A 131 6.28 23.32 12.66
C ILE A 131 4.97 22.55 12.81
N LYS A 132 3.94 23.16 13.41
CA LYS A 132 2.63 22.52 13.48
C LYS A 132 2.05 22.38 12.08
N PRO A 133 1.70 21.15 11.63
CA PRO A 133 1.06 20.96 10.35
C PRO A 133 -0.29 21.69 10.33
N LYS A 134 -0.65 22.23 9.17
CA LYS A 134 -1.93 22.95 8.98
C LYS A 134 -3.14 22.06 9.25
N TYR A 135 -2.99 20.76 8.99
CA TYR A 135 -4.01 19.72 9.18
C TYR A 135 -3.35 18.51 9.85
N PRO A 136 -3.33 18.45 11.20
CA PRO A 136 -2.76 17.31 11.93
C PRO A 136 -3.46 16.00 11.57
N LEU A 137 -2.71 14.93 11.27
CA LEU A 137 -3.27 13.61 10.98
C LEU A 137 -4.08 13.07 12.15
N ALA A 138 -3.59 13.28 13.38
CA ALA A 138 -4.25 12.84 14.62
C ALA A 138 -5.62 13.49 14.84
N GLU A 139 -5.88 14.67 14.27
CA GLU A 139 -7.16 15.38 14.40
C GLU A 139 -8.17 14.97 13.32
N ASN A 140 -7.74 14.23 12.28
CA ASN A 140 -8.62 13.72 11.23
C ASN A 140 -9.23 12.37 11.64
N ALA A 141 -10.38 12.41 12.32
CA ALA A 141 -11.05 11.21 12.83
C ALA A 141 -11.38 10.17 11.75
N ALA A 142 -11.70 10.59 10.53
CA ALA A 142 -11.98 9.67 9.43
C ALA A 142 -10.71 8.93 8.97
N LEU A 143 -9.61 9.65 8.87
CA LEU A 143 -8.31 9.08 8.52
C LEU A 143 -7.82 8.14 9.62
N VAL A 144 -7.89 8.56 10.89
CA VAL A 144 -7.52 7.72 12.05
C VAL A 144 -8.31 6.42 12.06
N ARG A 145 -9.64 6.46 11.80
CA ARG A 145 -10.46 5.24 11.71
C ARG A 145 -10.01 4.31 10.59
N ARG A 146 -9.67 4.85 9.41
CA ARG A 146 -9.14 4.04 8.30
C ARG A 146 -7.81 3.38 8.67
N PHE A 147 -6.91 4.13 9.30
CA PHE A 147 -5.64 3.59 9.78
C PHE A 147 -5.81 2.55 10.90
N GLN A 148 -6.77 2.72 11.78
CA GLN A 148 -7.12 1.74 12.81
C GLN A 148 -7.58 0.42 12.18
N ALA A 149 -8.50 0.48 11.19
CA ALA A 149 -8.96 -0.69 10.46
C ALA A 149 -7.80 -1.38 9.72
N PHE A 150 -7.00 -0.62 8.99
CA PHE A 150 -5.81 -1.10 8.31
C PHE A 150 -4.82 -1.77 9.28
N TYR A 151 -4.55 -1.13 10.42
CA TYR A 151 -3.64 -1.65 11.42
C TYR A 151 -4.10 -3.01 12.00
N GLN A 152 -5.40 -3.19 12.19
CA GLN A 152 -5.92 -4.49 12.64
C GLN A 152 -5.57 -5.61 11.64
N LEU A 153 -5.65 -5.34 10.33
CA LEU A 153 -5.26 -6.29 9.29
C LEU A 153 -3.76 -6.61 9.34
N LEU A 154 -2.90 -5.64 9.74
CA LEU A 154 -1.47 -5.85 9.93
C LEU A 154 -1.11 -6.77 11.10
N GLN A 155 -2.06 -7.16 11.96
CA GLN A 155 -1.81 -8.16 13.00
C GLN A 155 -1.38 -9.52 12.43
N GLY A 156 -1.56 -9.77 11.14
CA GLY A 156 -0.94 -10.86 10.39
C GLY A 156 0.59 -10.90 10.45
N LEU A 157 1.23 -9.75 10.68
CA LEU A 157 2.67 -9.67 10.96
C LEU A 157 3.05 -10.27 12.32
N ARG A 158 2.13 -10.37 13.28
CA ARG A 158 2.36 -10.87 14.63
C ARG A 158 1.93 -12.33 14.80
N VAL A 159 0.75 -12.69 14.31
CA VAL A 159 0.17 -14.02 14.41
C VAL A 159 -0.48 -14.41 13.09
N PRO A 160 -0.67 -15.72 12.79
CA PRO A 160 -1.41 -16.13 11.60
C PRO A 160 -2.80 -15.51 11.57
N THR A 161 -3.24 -15.09 10.38
CA THR A 161 -4.57 -14.52 10.15
C THR A 161 -5.31 -15.29 9.06
N GLU A 162 -6.62 -15.23 9.10
CA GLU A 162 -7.53 -15.70 8.06
C GLU A 162 -8.62 -14.66 7.85
N TYR A 163 -8.99 -14.43 6.61
CA TYR A 163 -10.05 -13.50 6.25
C TYR A 163 -11.26 -14.31 5.76
N ALA A 164 -12.36 -14.29 6.52
CA ALA A 164 -13.57 -15.02 6.17
C ALA A 164 -14.26 -14.31 4.99
N ASP A 165 -14.39 -15.03 3.88
CA ASP A 165 -15.10 -14.57 2.67
C ASP A 165 -14.57 -13.27 2.03
N SER A 166 -13.35 -12.83 2.38
CA SER A 166 -12.73 -11.60 1.90
C SER A 166 -11.21 -11.76 1.72
N VAL A 167 -10.55 -10.68 1.32
CA VAL A 167 -9.09 -10.50 1.35
C VAL A 167 -8.78 -9.21 2.12
N PRO A 168 -7.58 -9.05 2.67
CA PRO A 168 -7.27 -7.85 3.47
C PRO A 168 -7.26 -6.55 2.66
N GLY A 169 -6.93 -6.65 1.38
CA GLY A 169 -6.87 -5.53 0.46
C GLY A 169 -6.58 -5.99 -0.97
N SER A 170 -6.69 -5.10 -1.93
CA SER A 170 -6.38 -5.38 -3.33
C SER A 170 -4.89 -5.21 -3.59
N VAL A 171 -4.25 -6.23 -4.19
CA VAL A 171 -2.84 -6.17 -4.59
C VAL A 171 -2.71 -6.49 -6.08
N PHE A 172 -1.98 -5.64 -6.79
CA PHE A 172 -1.71 -5.77 -8.21
C PHE A 172 -0.20 -5.90 -8.44
N VAL A 173 0.21 -6.88 -9.21
CA VAL A 173 1.61 -7.10 -9.60
C VAL A 173 1.73 -6.95 -11.11
N LEU A 174 2.42 -5.93 -11.57
CA LEU A 174 2.62 -5.58 -12.96
C LEU A 174 4.07 -5.84 -13.38
N GLU A 175 4.30 -6.00 -14.67
CA GLU A 175 5.63 -6.08 -15.24
C GLU A 175 5.89 -4.83 -16.09
N ALA A 176 6.95 -4.08 -15.78
CA ALA A 176 7.42 -2.97 -16.59
C ALA A 176 8.27 -3.47 -17.76
N ASP A 177 8.13 -2.85 -18.93
CA ASP A 177 9.02 -3.09 -20.05
C ASP A 177 10.43 -2.58 -19.70
N PRO A 178 11.44 -3.47 -19.63
CA PRO A 178 12.79 -3.10 -19.20
C PRO A 178 13.54 -2.24 -20.22
N THR A 179 13.06 -2.14 -21.45
CA THR A 179 13.72 -1.35 -22.51
C THR A 179 13.41 0.14 -22.39
N GLU A 180 12.31 0.49 -21.72
CA GLU A 180 11.79 1.86 -21.64
C GLU A 180 11.89 2.45 -20.21
N ASP A 181 12.23 1.64 -19.23
CA ASP A 181 12.26 2.06 -17.82
C ASP A 181 13.60 1.78 -17.16
N VAL A 182 14.35 2.84 -16.93
CA VAL A 182 15.69 2.80 -16.32
C VAL A 182 15.68 3.04 -14.81
N THR A 183 14.53 3.38 -14.20
CA THR A 183 14.44 3.65 -12.77
C THR A 183 14.31 2.33 -12.00
N PRO A 184 15.34 1.89 -11.24
CA PRO A 184 15.29 0.58 -10.59
C PRO A 184 14.37 0.51 -9.37
N PHE A 185 14.12 1.65 -8.71
CA PHE A 185 13.30 1.75 -7.51
C PHE A 185 12.53 3.06 -7.48
N GLU A 186 11.24 2.94 -7.24
CA GLU A 186 10.32 4.06 -6.99
C GLU A 186 9.26 3.61 -5.99
N TYR A 187 8.79 4.48 -5.14
CA TYR A 187 7.57 4.26 -4.37
C TYR A 187 6.70 5.51 -4.40
N ASP A 188 5.43 5.32 -4.12
CA ASP A 188 4.42 6.36 -4.14
C ASP A 188 3.29 5.97 -3.20
N ASP A 189 2.77 6.91 -2.42
CA ASP A 189 1.75 6.65 -1.41
C ASP A 189 0.70 7.77 -1.36
N ASP A 190 -0.52 7.38 -1.03
CA ASP A 190 -1.61 8.30 -0.72
C ASP A 190 -2.21 7.95 0.63
N LEU A 191 -1.96 8.79 1.62
CA LEU A 191 -2.45 8.61 2.98
C LEU A 191 -3.99 8.73 3.09
N ASN A 192 -4.65 9.41 2.15
CA ASN A 192 -6.11 9.60 2.19
C ASN A 192 -6.86 8.35 1.73
N THR A 193 -6.34 7.67 0.70
CA THR A 193 -6.96 6.47 0.13
C THR A 193 -6.32 5.18 0.63
N LEU A 194 -5.19 5.26 1.36
CA LEU A 194 -4.36 4.13 1.76
C LEU A 194 -3.94 3.26 0.57
N VAL A 195 -3.53 3.91 -0.51
CA VAL A 195 -2.92 3.26 -1.66
C VAL A 195 -1.42 3.42 -1.59
N PHE A 196 -0.70 2.33 -1.79
CA PHE A 196 0.75 2.29 -1.82
C PHE A 196 1.24 1.56 -3.07
N SER A 197 2.21 2.12 -3.75
CA SER A 197 2.88 1.46 -4.87
C SER A 197 4.38 1.43 -4.68
N ILE A 198 5.01 0.36 -5.15
CA ILE A 198 6.46 0.20 -5.13
C ILE A 198 6.94 -0.47 -6.41
N LYS A 199 8.00 0.06 -6.98
CA LYS A 199 8.69 -0.51 -8.14
C LYS A 199 10.01 -1.12 -7.70
N LEU A 200 10.25 -2.34 -8.14
CA LEU A 200 11.45 -3.13 -7.93
C LEU A 200 11.94 -3.63 -9.29
N ASP A 201 12.95 -2.96 -9.86
CA ASP A 201 13.42 -3.19 -11.22
C ASP A 201 12.26 -3.19 -12.24
N LYS A 202 11.93 -4.34 -12.82
CA LYS A 202 10.83 -4.50 -13.77
C LYS A 202 9.48 -4.85 -13.13
N THR A 203 9.39 -4.96 -11.81
CA THR A 203 8.14 -5.31 -11.13
C THR A 203 7.56 -4.09 -10.45
N VAL A 204 6.29 -3.82 -10.70
CA VAL A 204 5.54 -2.78 -9.99
C VAL A 204 4.41 -3.44 -9.21
N LEU A 205 4.37 -3.16 -7.91
CA LEU A 205 3.28 -3.58 -7.04
C LEU A 205 2.44 -2.34 -6.67
N VAL A 206 1.12 -2.51 -6.69
CA VAL A 206 0.17 -1.47 -6.23
C VAL A 206 -0.79 -2.13 -5.27
N ALA A 207 -1.00 -1.55 -4.09
CA ALA A 207 -1.91 -2.08 -3.08
C ALA A 207 -2.90 -1.03 -2.60
N CYS A 208 -4.18 -1.42 -2.50
CA CYS A 208 -5.20 -0.70 -1.72
C CYS A 208 -5.30 -1.42 -0.37
N LEU A 209 -5.01 -0.72 0.71
CA LEU A 209 -4.71 -1.35 2.00
C LEU A 209 -5.91 -1.44 2.95
N VAL A 210 -7.11 -1.02 2.52
CA VAL A 210 -8.29 -0.98 3.40
C VAL A 210 -9.60 -1.25 2.63
N ASP A 211 -9.49 -1.82 1.43
CA ASP A 211 -10.63 -1.99 0.51
C ASP A 211 -11.26 -3.40 0.54
N ILE A 212 -10.72 -4.32 1.33
CA ILE A 212 -11.12 -5.75 1.38
C ILE A 212 -11.30 -6.42 0.02
N GLY A 213 -10.55 -5.97 -1.00
CA GLY A 213 -10.57 -6.50 -2.36
C GLY A 213 -11.61 -5.87 -3.30
N LEU A 214 -12.34 -4.84 -2.88
CA LEU A 214 -13.37 -4.19 -3.70
C LEU A 214 -12.78 -3.49 -4.92
N VAL A 215 -11.66 -2.78 -4.77
CA VAL A 215 -10.96 -2.15 -5.91
C VAL A 215 -10.43 -3.22 -6.86
N GLY A 216 -9.93 -4.35 -6.34
CA GLY A 216 -9.52 -5.50 -7.14
C GLY A 216 -10.65 -6.07 -7.99
N GLN A 217 -11.85 -6.13 -7.44
CA GLN A 217 -13.05 -6.54 -8.18
C GLN A 217 -13.40 -5.54 -9.29
N ALA A 218 -13.40 -4.24 -8.98
CA ALA A 218 -13.66 -3.17 -9.95
C ALA A 218 -12.61 -3.15 -11.06
N MET A 219 -11.35 -3.39 -10.73
CA MET A 219 -10.21 -3.40 -11.67
C MET A 219 -9.96 -4.74 -12.37
N ARG A 220 -10.76 -5.78 -12.11
CA ARG A 220 -10.50 -7.16 -12.55
C ARG A 220 -10.18 -7.26 -14.05
N LYS A 221 -10.98 -6.62 -14.90
CA LYS A 221 -10.77 -6.67 -16.36
C LYS A 221 -9.47 -5.95 -16.74
N VAL A 222 -9.27 -4.73 -16.25
CA VAL A 222 -8.07 -3.92 -16.56
C VAL A 222 -6.81 -4.64 -16.09
N TYR A 223 -6.86 -5.28 -14.91
CA TYR A 223 -5.73 -6.03 -14.38
C TYR A 223 -5.43 -7.30 -15.19
N ALA A 224 -6.47 -8.03 -15.64
CA ALA A 224 -6.29 -9.18 -16.52
C ALA A 224 -5.64 -8.78 -17.85
N ASP A 225 -6.08 -7.67 -18.45
CA ASP A 225 -5.54 -7.14 -19.70
C ASP A 225 -4.10 -6.59 -19.53
N ALA A 226 -3.72 -6.22 -18.31
CA ALA A 226 -2.40 -5.70 -17.95
C ALA A 226 -1.36 -6.80 -17.62
N GLN A 227 -1.70 -8.11 -17.75
CA GLN A 227 -0.77 -9.23 -17.47
C GLN A 227 0.22 -9.46 -18.63
N ARG A 228 0.96 -8.43 -18.99
CA ARG A 228 2.00 -8.36 -20.02
C ARG A 228 3.01 -7.29 -19.64
N PRO A 229 4.22 -7.25 -20.21
CA PRO A 229 5.11 -6.11 -20.04
C PRO A 229 4.43 -4.82 -20.51
N LEU A 230 4.42 -3.82 -19.64
CA LEU A 230 3.79 -2.52 -19.86
C LEU A 230 4.85 -1.43 -19.97
N HIS A 231 4.67 -0.53 -20.94
CA HIS A 231 5.43 0.70 -20.98
C HIS A 231 5.20 1.52 -19.67
N PRO A 232 6.19 2.26 -19.15
CA PRO A 232 6.04 3.04 -17.90
C PRO A 232 4.84 3.98 -17.89
N VAL A 233 4.50 4.59 -19.03
CA VAL A 233 3.30 5.45 -19.16
C VAL A 233 2.00 4.68 -19.00
N GLN A 234 1.95 3.40 -19.40
CA GLN A 234 0.80 2.51 -19.20
C GLN A 234 0.68 2.08 -17.74
N ILE A 235 1.81 1.86 -17.07
CA ILE A 235 1.84 1.60 -15.62
C ILE A 235 1.29 2.80 -14.86
N ALA A 236 1.69 4.02 -15.25
CA ALA A 236 1.15 5.24 -14.65
C ALA A 236 -0.37 5.37 -14.85
N GLU A 237 -0.89 5.01 -16.04
CA GLU A 237 -2.34 4.94 -16.24
C GLU A 237 -3.01 3.90 -15.37
N PHE A 238 -2.43 2.70 -15.25
CA PHE A 238 -2.96 1.67 -14.36
C PHE A 238 -3.01 2.15 -12.90
N LYS A 239 -1.91 2.76 -12.42
CA LYS A 239 -1.87 3.39 -11.09
C LYS A 239 -2.97 4.44 -10.95
N ALA A 240 -3.10 5.38 -11.90
CA ALA A 240 -4.14 6.42 -11.87
C ALA A 240 -5.55 5.82 -11.71
N ARG A 241 -5.84 4.71 -12.42
CA ARG A 241 -7.13 4.00 -12.30
C ARG A 241 -7.32 3.40 -10.91
N VAL A 242 -6.29 2.77 -10.33
CA VAL A 242 -6.35 2.19 -8.99
C VAL A 242 -6.53 3.29 -7.94
N TYR A 243 -5.73 4.35 -7.99
CA TYR A 243 -5.82 5.48 -7.05
C TYR A 243 -7.19 6.16 -7.13
N TYR A 244 -7.69 6.37 -8.35
CA TYR A 244 -9.01 6.98 -8.53
C TYR A 244 -10.15 6.04 -8.08
N ALA A 245 -10.08 4.75 -8.37
CA ALA A 245 -11.05 3.78 -7.86
C ALA A 245 -11.06 3.73 -6.33
N ALA A 246 -9.90 3.76 -5.68
CA ALA A 246 -9.79 3.82 -4.23
C ALA A 246 -10.36 5.13 -3.66
N HIS A 247 -10.17 6.26 -4.36
CA HIS A 247 -10.81 7.54 -4.00
C HIS A 247 -12.33 7.50 -4.09
N LEU A 248 -12.88 6.76 -5.06
CA LEU A 248 -14.31 6.60 -5.23
C LEU A 248 -14.95 5.64 -4.22
N LEU A 249 -14.16 4.83 -3.52
CA LEU A 249 -14.64 3.92 -2.48
C LEU A 249 -15.21 4.73 -1.31
N HIS A 250 -16.51 4.89 -1.30
CA HIS A 250 -17.20 5.77 -0.34
C HIS A 250 -17.56 5.04 0.95
N VAL A 251 -17.72 3.71 0.90
CA VAL A 251 -17.93 2.87 2.08
C VAL A 251 -16.61 2.20 2.45
N VAL A 252 -16.06 2.55 3.61
CA VAL A 252 -14.93 1.81 4.19
C VAL A 252 -15.52 0.60 4.91
N PRO A 253 -15.15 -0.64 4.49
CA PRO A 253 -15.64 -1.83 5.17
C PRO A 253 -15.19 -1.86 6.63
N ASP A 254 -16.06 -2.25 7.53
CA ASP A 254 -15.70 -2.55 8.90
C ASP A 254 -15.11 -3.96 8.97
N VAL A 255 -13.90 -4.06 9.53
CA VAL A 255 -13.20 -5.33 9.73
C VAL A 255 -13.04 -5.56 11.21
N TYR A 256 -13.43 -6.74 11.69
CA TYR A 256 -13.29 -7.09 13.10
C TYR A 256 -12.83 -8.53 13.30
N PRO A 257 -11.97 -8.73 14.32
CA PRO A 257 -11.53 -10.05 14.68
C PRO A 257 -12.63 -10.82 15.42
N ARG A 258 -12.81 -12.08 15.10
CA ARG A 258 -13.62 -12.99 15.92
C ARG A 258 -13.01 -13.15 17.29
N HIS A 259 -13.85 -13.24 18.31
CA HIS A 259 -13.36 -13.51 19.66
C HIS A 259 -12.66 -14.88 19.70
N PRO A 260 -11.37 -14.95 20.12
CA PRO A 260 -10.61 -16.19 20.10
C PRO A 260 -11.16 -17.22 21.09
N ARG A 261 -11.17 -18.49 20.69
CA ARG A 261 -11.59 -19.63 21.50
C ARG A 261 -10.38 -20.47 21.92
N PRO A 262 -10.50 -21.26 23.00
CA PRO A 262 -9.47 -22.24 23.35
C PRO A 262 -9.19 -23.20 22.18
N GLY A 263 -7.93 -23.29 21.76
CA GLY A 263 -7.50 -24.11 20.62
C GLY A 263 -7.36 -23.37 19.29
N ASP A 264 -7.80 -22.13 19.22
CA ASP A 264 -7.54 -21.30 18.04
C ASP A 264 -6.03 -21.03 17.89
N THR A 265 -5.54 -21.02 16.66
CA THR A 265 -4.12 -20.79 16.32
C THR A 265 -3.91 -19.57 15.41
N LYS A 266 -4.98 -18.87 15.08
CA LYS A 266 -5.01 -17.73 14.18
C LYS A 266 -6.10 -16.74 14.57
N ILE A 267 -5.95 -15.49 14.15
CA ILE A 267 -7.03 -14.51 14.18
C ILE A 267 -7.88 -14.70 12.93
N VAL A 268 -9.18 -14.80 13.08
CA VAL A 268 -10.13 -14.80 11.97
C VAL A 268 -10.80 -13.44 11.91
N PHE A 269 -10.70 -12.76 10.77
CA PHE A 269 -11.36 -11.50 10.51
C PHE A 269 -12.64 -11.71 9.73
N ASP A 270 -13.71 -11.07 10.17
CA ASP A 270 -14.92 -10.85 9.41
C ASP A 270 -14.92 -9.43 8.83
N ALA A 271 -15.41 -9.28 7.62
CA ALA A 271 -15.64 -7.99 7.01
C ALA A 271 -17.15 -7.76 6.88
N LEU A 272 -17.63 -6.59 7.32
CA LEU A 272 -18.98 -6.13 7.05
C LEU A 272 -18.93 -4.89 6.18
N ILE A 273 -19.75 -4.94 5.16
CA ILE A 273 -20.17 -3.73 4.47
C ILE A 273 -21.55 -3.46 5.06
N ASP A 274 -21.66 -2.43 5.90
CA ASP A 274 -22.92 -2.01 6.50
C ASP A 274 -23.99 -1.84 5.41
N ASP A 275 -25.24 -2.09 5.77
CA ASP A 275 -26.43 -2.15 4.90
C ASP A 275 -26.45 -0.99 3.90
N VAL A 276 -25.74 -1.18 2.79
CA VAL A 276 -25.52 -0.15 1.78
C VAL A 276 -26.77 -0.11 0.93
N THR A 277 -27.69 0.78 1.31
CA THR A 277 -28.85 1.10 0.46
C THR A 277 -28.43 1.83 -0.84
N GLY A 278 -27.13 2.02 -1.08
CA GLY A 278 -26.53 2.72 -2.20
C GLY A 278 -25.34 1.99 -2.83
N ALA A 279 -24.69 2.62 -3.77
CA ALA A 279 -23.50 2.10 -4.43
C ALA A 279 -22.28 2.15 -3.49
N ILE A 280 -21.44 1.11 -3.52
CA ILE A 280 -20.19 1.01 -2.74
C ILE A 280 -19.16 2.07 -3.20
N PHE A 281 -19.16 2.36 -4.49
CA PHE A 281 -18.34 3.40 -5.11
C PHE A 281 -19.19 4.60 -5.52
N ASN A 282 -18.64 5.78 -5.33
CA ASN A 282 -19.18 6.97 -5.98
C ASN A 282 -19.14 6.80 -7.53
N PRO A 283 -20.01 7.47 -8.29
CA PRO A 283 -19.98 7.41 -9.74
C PRO A 283 -18.62 7.81 -10.30
N TRP A 284 -18.18 7.08 -11.33
CA TRP A 284 -16.95 7.43 -12.04
C TRP A 284 -17.17 8.71 -12.85
N GLU A 285 -16.37 9.73 -12.59
CA GLU A 285 -16.41 11.01 -13.29
C GLU A 285 -15.16 11.18 -14.16
N ASN A 286 -15.33 11.18 -15.48
CA ASN A 286 -14.22 11.30 -16.44
C ASN A 286 -13.42 12.59 -16.23
N SER A 287 -14.06 13.71 -15.88
CA SER A 287 -13.39 14.98 -15.63
C SER A 287 -12.42 14.94 -14.44
N ALA A 288 -12.79 14.27 -13.35
CA ALA A 288 -11.93 14.08 -12.19
C ALA A 288 -10.83 13.05 -12.46
N TYR A 289 -11.17 11.93 -13.12
CA TYR A 289 -10.20 10.95 -13.53
C TYR A 289 -9.11 11.52 -14.45
N THR A 290 -9.48 12.39 -15.42
CA THR A 290 -8.51 13.01 -16.33
C THR A 290 -7.50 13.89 -15.61
N GLN A 291 -7.88 14.53 -14.49
CA GLN A 291 -6.95 15.30 -13.66
C GLN A 291 -5.92 14.37 -13.01
N ALA A 292 -6.39 13.30 -12.33
CA ALA A 292 -5.51 12.30 -11.73
C ALA A 292 -4.57 11.65 -12.75
N LEU A 293 -5.08 11.36 -13.97
CA LEU A 293 -4.30 10.78 -15.04
C LEU A 293 -3.23 11.76 -15.57
N ALA A 294 -3.58 13.03 -15.76
CA ALA A 294 -2.64 14.05 -16.20
C ALA A 294 -1.51 14.27 -15.17
N GLU A 295 -1.82 14.23 -13.87
CA GLU A 295 -0.81 14.30 -12.81
C GLU A 295 0.17 13.12 -12.90
N MET A 296 -0.32 11.90 -13.07
CA MET A 296 0.51 10.70 -13.22
C MET A 296 1.35 10.70 -14.51
N TRP A 297 0.87 11.38 -15.56
CA TRP A 297 1.54 11.46 -16.85
C TRP A 297 2.43 12.71 -17.03
N GLN A 298 2.49 13.59 -16.04
CA GLN A 298 3.25 14.86 -16.11
C GLN A 298 4.72 14.64 -16.50
N ARG A 299 5.34 13.57 -16.03
CA ARG A 299 6.76 13.25 -16.32
C ARG A 299 7.02 12.93 -17.80
N TRP A 300 5.98 12.64 -18.59
CA TRP A 300 6.06 12.45 -20.05
C TRP A 300 5.55 13.67 -20.83
N ASN A 301 5.41 14.83 -20.17
CA ASN A 301 4.87 16.06 -20.75
C ASN A 301 3.47 15.90 -21.37
N ILE A 302 2.70 14.89 -20.95
CA ILE A 302 1.30 14.74 -21.32
C ILE A 302 0.49 15.65 -20.41
N THR A 303 -0.13 16.67 -21.00
CA THR A 303 -0.89 17.69 -20.27
C THR A 303 -2.35 17.28 -20.10
N LEU A 304 -3.07 17.98 -19.21
CA LEU A 304 -4.52 17.83 -19.09
C LEU A 304 -5.24 18.08 -20.42
N ALA A 305 -4.76 19.03 -21.22
CA ALA A 305 -5.35 19.34 -22.53
C ALA A 305 -5.23 18.15 -23.51
N ASP A 306 -4.12 17.41 -23.45
CA ASP A 306 -3.92 16.22 -24.29
C ASP A 306 -4.86 15.08 -23.85
N VAL A 307 -5.06 14.91 -22.53
CA VAL A 307 -5.94 13.87 -21.98
C VAL A 307 -7.41 14.15 -22.26
N VAL A 308 -7.81 15.41 -22.26
CA VAL A 308 -9.22 15.87 -22.44
C VAL A 308 -9.56 16.13 -23.92
N ALA A 309 -8.68 15.87 -24.87
CA ALA A 309 -8.92 16.14 -26.30
C ALA A 309 -10.26 15.56 -26.83
N LYS A 310 -10.81 14.54 -26.16
CA LYS A 310 -12.18 14.04 -26.35
C LYS A 310 -12.90 14.03 -25.00
N PRO A 311 -13.66 15.07 -24.63
CA PRO A 311 -14.24 15.23 -23.28
C PRO A 311 -15.12 14.06 -22.81
N ALA A 312 -15.74 13.30 -23.71
CA ALA A 312 -16.59 12.17 -23.37
C ALA A 312 -15.78 10.90 -23.01
N GLU A 313 -14.56 10.77 -23.53
CA GLU A 313 -13.70 9.62 -23.35
C GLU A 313 -12.26 10.09 -23.09
N PRO A 314 -11.75 9.97 -21.85
CA PRO A 314 -10.37 10.28 -21.56
C PRO A 314 -9.41 9.47 -22.44
N MET A 315 -8.28 10.07 -22.82
CA MET A 315 -7.21 9.36 -23.50
C MET A 315 -6.82 8.11 -22.70
N THR A 316 -6.59 7.01 -23.37
CA THR A 316 -6.03 5.78 -22.78
C THR A 316 -4.87 5.27 -23.61
N LEU A 317 -3.84 4.78 -22.93
CA LEU A 317 -2.68 4.12 -23.53
C LEU A 317 -2.67 2.61 -23.21
N LEU A 318 -3.54 2.15 -22.31
CA LEU A 318 -3.75 0.73 -22.04
C LEU A 318 -4.49 0.03 -23.16
N TYR A 319 -5.37 0.75 -23.87
CA TYR A 319 -6.25 0.22 -24.90
C TYR A 319 -6.12 0.97 -26.21
N ASP A 320 -6.38 0.27 -27.32
CA ASP A 320 -6.55 0.87 -28.63
C ASP A 320 -8.00 1.36 -28.86
N GLU A 321 -8.27 1.93 -30.04
CA GLU A 321 -9.60 2.44 -30.41
C GLU A 321 -10.68 1.34 -30.48
N ALA A 322 -10.29 0.08 -30.64
CA ALA A 322 -11.18 -1.08 -30.62
C ALA A 322 -11.41 -1.64 -29.20
N GLY A 323 -10.76 -1.06 -28.17
CA GLY A 323 -10.81 -1.51 -26.79
C GLY A 323 -9.98 -2.76 -26.51
N ALA A 324 -9.06 -3.13 -27.41
CA ALA A 324 -8.11 -4.21 -27.18
C ALA A 324 -6.85 -3.71 -26.45
N PRO A 325 -6.16 -4.57 -25.68
CA PRO A 325 -4.92 -4.21 -25.00
C PRO A 325 -3.86 -3.70 -25.99
N ARG A 326 -3.42 -2.44 -25.81
CA ARG A 326 -2.48 -1.77 -26.71
C ARG A 326 -1.04 -2.12 -26.34
N GLN A 327 -0.23 -2.57 -27.31
CA GLN A 327 1.22 -2.62 -27.18
C GLN A 327 1.82 -1.27 -27.61
N LEU A 328 2.64 -0.66 -26.75
CA LEU A 328 3.44 0.51 -27.08
C LEU A 328 4.87 0.02 -27.35
N ALA A 329 5.32 0.11 -28.60
CA ALA A 329 6.67 -0.28 -28.98
C ALA A 329 7.72 0.77 -28.56
N HIS A 330 7.39 2.05 -28.69
CA HIS A 330 8.19 3.18 -28.20
C HIS A 330 7.24 4.37 -27.93
N TRP A 331 7.49 5.06 -26.81
CA TRP A 331 6.94 6.39 -26.61
C TRP A 331 8.00 7.40 -27.07
N PRO A 332 7.67 8.39 -27.90
CA PRO A 332 8.67 9.36 -28.33
C PRO A 332 9.27 10.02 -27.10
N ALA A 333 10.58 9.84 -26.93
CA ALA A 333 11.33 10.62 -25.96
C ALA A 333 11.09 12.08 -26.28
N THR A 334 10.68 12.85 -25.30
CA THR A 334 10.62 14.32 -25.42
C THR A 334 12.04 14.82 -25.63
N GLU A 335 12.28 15.46 -26.77
CA GLU A 335 13.51 16.23 -27.06
C GLU A 335 13.74 17.34 -26.04
#